data_8b7dac3e028e8643ffeeb157150052ef
#
_entry.id   8b7dac3e028e8643ffeeb157150052ef
#
_cell.length_a   1.000
_cell.length_b   1.000
_cell.length_c   1.000
_cell.angle_alpha   90.00
_cell.angle_beta   90.00
_cell.angle_gamma   90.00
#
_symmetry.space_group_name_H-M   'P 1'
#
loop_
_entity.id
_entity.type
_entity.pdbx_description
1 polymer ?
#
loop_
_entity_poly.entity_id
_entity_poly.type
_entity_poly.pdbx_seq_one_letter_code
_entity_poly.pdbx_strand_id
1 'polypeptide(L)'
;MVQQLSTSEKTVPLEIDYPDSDGQPMSDNTEQFKWITTIKENLELVFADNPDVFIAGDLLWYPVEGNNKIRQAPDTMVAFGRPKGYRGSYMQWKEDNIAPQVVFEILSPGNRRTEMAKKLLFYAKYGVEEYYEYDPYNIELIGFQRQGNDLEAIESLDGWVSPRLNIRFELTPDTLVIHRPDGSRFLTYVELGQQLNQAQAENVKLAAKLRELGIDPSTL
;
A
#
# COMPACT_ATOMS: atom_id res chain seq x y z
N MET A 1 33.41 6.81 -62.30
CA MET A 1 32.68 7.52 -61.23
C MET A 1 31.73 6.50 -60.56
N VAL A 2 32.13 5.96 -59.41
CA VAL A 2 31.35 4.98 -58.68
C VAL A 2 30.69 5.74 -57.53
N GLN A 3 29.34 5.85 -57.56
CA GLN A 3 28.58 6.41 -56.45
C GLN A 3 28.48 5.39 -55.31
N GLN A 4 29.09 5.72 -54.17
CA GLN A 4 28.83 5.01 -52.91
C GLN A 4 27.46 5.43 -52.35
N LEU A 5 26.52 4.49 -52.34
CA LEU A 5 25.28 4.63 -51.57
C LEU A 5 25.58 4.41 -50.09
N SER A 6 25.54 5.49 -49.33
CA SER A 6 25.57 5.43 -47.87
C SER A 6 24.20 4.96 -47.38
N THR A 7 24.09 3.73 -46.96
CA THR A 7 22.95 3.20 -46.17
C THR A 7 23.13 3.66 -44.74
N SER A 8 22.39 4.68 -44.32
CA SER A 8 22.25 5.01 -42.89
C SER A 8 21.36 3.93 -42.27
N GLU A 9 21.95 3.00 -41.56
CA GLU A 9 21.23 2.11 -40.65
C GLU A 9 20.53 2.99 -39.59
N LYS A 10 19.20 3.05 -39.67
CA LYS A 10 18.38 3.56 -38.56
C LYS A 10 18.51 2.53 -37.43
N THR A 11 19.33 2.83 -36.44
CA THR A 11 19.31 2.11 -35.15
C THR A 11 17.93 2.36 -34.53
N VAL A 12 17.07 1.35 -34.56
CA VAL A 12 15.82 1.33 -33.78
C VAL A 12 16.25 1.31 -32.32
N PRO A 13 15.83 2.26 -31.48
CA PRO A 13 16.12 2.19 -30.05
C PRO A 13 15.63 0.85 -29.50
N LEU A 14 16.48 0.12 -28.81
CA LEU A 14 16.06 -1.08 -28.09
C LEU A 14 15.00 -0.66 -27.06
N GLU A 15 13.77 -1.11 -27.29
CA GLU A 15 12.67 -0.88 -26.35
C GLU A 15 13.02 -1.59 -25.03
N ILE A 16 13.09 -0.81 -23.94
CA ILE A 16 13.42 -1.37 -22.62
C ILE A 16 12.15 -2.05 -22.10
N ASP A 17 12.24 -3.34 -21.85
CA ASP A 17 11.19 -4.10 -21.19
C ASP A 17 11.13 -3.76 -19.70
N TYR A 18 9.92 -3.51 -19.17
CA TYR A 18 9.62 -3.27 -17.75
C TYR A 18 8.74 -4.40 -17.23
N PRO A 19 9.33 -5.47 -16.69
CA PRO A 19 8.56 -6.61 -16.21
C PRO A 19 7.52 -6.24 -15.15
N ASP A 20 6.40 -6.94 -15.17
CA ASP A 20 5.35 -6.85 -14.16
C ASP A 20 5.68 -7.66 -12.89
N SER A 21 6.68 -8.54 -12.97
CA SER A 21 7.16 -9.36 -11.86
C SER A 21 8.68 -9.45 -11.86
N ASP A 22 9.28 -9.49 -10.69
CA ASP A 22 10.70 -9.74 -10.50
C ASP A 22 11.04 -11.22 -10.32
N GLY A 23 10.02 -12.08 -10.31
CA GLY A 23 10.16 -13.52 -10.13
C GLY A 23 10.27 -13.97 -8.66
N GLN A 24 10.15 -13.04 -7.72
CA GLN A 24 10.09 -13.37 -6.30
C GLN A 24 8.64 -13.62 -5.84
N PRO A 25 8.42 -14.37 -4.75
CA PRO A 25 7.09 -14.51 -4.17
C PRO A 25 6.63 -13.18 -3.54
N MET A 26 5.31 -12.92 -3.55
CA MET A 26 4.66 -11.74 -2.95
C MET A 26 4.95 -11.62 -1.44
N SER A 27 5.21 -12.72 -0.77
CA SER A 27 5.54 -12.75 0.66
C SER A 27 6.36 -14.00 0.99
N ASP A 28 7.21 -13.90 2.02
CA ASP A 28 8.04 -15.01 2.49
C ASP A 28 7.24 -16.02 3.34
N ASN A 29 6.14 -15.58 3.94
CA ASN A 29 5.36 -16.41 4.86
C ASN A 29 3.92 -15.87 5.06
N THR A 30 3.11 -16.68 5.77
CA THR A 30 1.69 -16.38 5.97
C THR A 30 1.43 -15.16 6.87
N GLU A 31 2.30 -14.86 7.83
CA GLU A 31 2.13 -13.69 8.71
C GLU A 31 2.39 -12.38 7.94
N GLN A 32 3.46 -12.34 7.16
CA GLN A 32 3.73 -11.21 6.26
C GLN A 32 2.57 -11.01 5.28
N PHE A 33 2.13 -12.06 4.60
CA PHE A 33 1.01 -11.99 3.66
C PHE A 33 -0.28 -11.48 4.32
N LYS A 34 -0.59 -11.95 5.53
CA LYS A 34 -1.74 -11.49 6.31
C LYS A 34 -1.68 -9.98 6.56
N TRP A 35 -0.52 -9.44 6.94
CA TRP A 35 -0.36 -8.01 7.19
C TRP A 35 -0.45 -7.18 5.91
N ILE A 36 0.21 -7.60 4.83
CA ILE A 36 0.11 -6.95 3.51
C ILE A 36 -1.35 -6.84 3.09
N THR A 37 -2.08 -7.96 3.11
CA THR A 37 -3.49 -7.97 2.69
C THR A 37 -4.37 -7.16 3.65
N THR A 38 -4.14 -7.22 4.96
CA THR A 38 -4.91 -6.46 5.93
C THR A 38 -4.73 -4.96 5.71
N ILE A 39 -3.49 -4.47 5.59
CA ILE A 39 -3.22 -3.04 5.37
C ILE A 39 -3.80 -2.59 4.03
N LYS A 40 -3.48 -3.29 2.96
CA LYS A 40 -3.92 -2.94 1.60
C LYS A 40 -5.44 -2.85 1.49
N GLU A 41 -6.17 -3.88 1.94
CA GLU A 41 -7.63 -3.93 1.81
C GLU A 41 -8.35 -2.92 2.72
N ASN A 42 -7.83 -2.67 3.93
CA ASN A 42 -8.42 -1.64 4.78
C ASN A 42 -8.15 -0.22 4.26
N LEU A 43 -6.99 0.04 3.64
CA LEU A 43 -6.75 1.32 2.95
C LEU A 43 -7.69 1.49 1.75
N GLU A 44 -7.98 0.43 0.98
CA GLU A 44 -9.01 0.48 -0.07
C GLU A 44 -10.39 0.86 0.48
N LEU A 45 -10.74 0.37 1.67
CA LEU A 45 -11.99 0.76 2.33
C LEU A 45 -11.96 2.21 2.82
N VAL A 46 -10.84 2.68 3.40
CA VAL A 46 -10.68 4.09 3.84
C VAL A 46 -10.88 5.04 2.65
N PHE A 47 -10.37 4.68 1.49
CA PHE A 47 -10.44 5.50 0.28
C PHE A 47 -11.43 4.95 -0.76
N ALA A 48 -12.48 4.22 -0.33
CA ALA A 48 -13.45 3.61 -1.24
C ALA A 48 -14.15 4.66 -2.12
N ASP A 49 -14.53 5.79 -1.52
CA ASP A 49 -15.24 6.88 -2.19
C ASP A 49 -14.32 7.88 -2.91
N ASN A 50 -13.01 7.67 -2.85
CA ASN A 50 -12.04 8.53 -3.55
C ASN A 50 -11.45 7.78 -4.76
N PRO A 51 -11.90 8.10 -5.99
CA PRO A 51 -11.43 7.42 -7.19
C PRO A 51 -9.97 7.74 -7.55
N ASP A 52 -9.41 8.81 -6.99
CA ASP A 52 -8.07 9.32 -7.31
C ASP A 52 -7.04 8.91 -6.23
N VAL A 53 -7.27 7.79 -5.56
CA VAL A 53 -6.28 7.17 -4.66
C VAL A 53 -6.03 5.76 -5.13
N PHE A 54 -4.85 5.54 -5.70
CA PHE A 54 -4.39 4.23 -6.12
C PHE A 54 -3.65 3.53 -4.99
N ILE A 55 -4.04 2.29 -4.70
CA ILE A 55 -3.43 1.45 -3.67
C ILE A 55 -3.05 0.12 -4.29
N ALA A 56 -1.84 -0.33 -4.02
CA ALA A 56 -1.35 -1.62 -4.50
C ALA A 56 -0.54 -2.35 -3.43
N GLY A 57 -0.58 -3.68 -3.48
CA GLY A 57 0.32 -4.56 -2.73
C GLY A 57 1.28 -5.25 -3.70
N ASP A 58 2.55 -5.35 -3.31
CA ASP A 58 3.61 -6.05 -4.06
C ASP A 58 3.65 -5.70 -5.55
N LEU A 59 3.48 -4.44 -5.88
CA LEU A 59 3.53 -3.95 -7.25
C LEU A 59 4.88 -3.32 -7.56
N LEU A 60 5.54 -3.77 -8.62
CA LEU A 60 6.80 -3.19 -9.07
C LEU A 60 6.63 -1.71 -9.44
N TRP A 61 7.33 -0.86 -8.72
CA TRP A 61 7.45 0.56 -8.99
C TRP A 61 8.77 0.89 -9.67
N TYR A 62 8.68 1.55 -10.83
CA TYR A 62 9.79 2.07 -11.61
C TYR A 62 9.77 3.59 -11.57
N PRO A 63 10.65 4.24 -10.81
CA PRO A 63 10.66 5.72 -10.71
C PRO A 63 11.35 6.41 -11.89
N VAL A 64 12.15 5.68 -12.69
CA VAL A 64 13.00 6.28 -13.73
C VAL A 64 12.78 5.58 -15.07
N GLU A 65 12.37 6.34 -16.08
CA GLU A 65 12.32 5.86 -17.45
C GLU A 65 13.74 5.58 -17.98
N GLY A 66 13.88 4.57 -18.83
CA GLY A 66 15.16 4.22 -19.43
C GLY A 66 16.03 3.28 -18.59
N ASN A 67 15.58 2.89 -17.38
CA ASN A 67 16.34 1.97 -16.53
C ASN A 67 15.44 1.04 -15.71
N ASN A 68 15.20 -0.16 -16.21
CA ASN A 68 14.40 -1.18 -15.56
C ASN A 68 15.04 -1.86 -14.33
N LYS A 69 16.31 -1.53 -14.02
CA LYS A 69 17.01 -2.05 -12.83
C LYS A 69 16.75 -1.18 -11.60
N ILE A 70 16.33 0.08 -11.80
CA ILE A 70 15.93 0.97 -10.71
C ILE A 70 14.46 0.71 -10.44
N ARG A 71 14.18 -0.19 -9.51
CA ARG A 71 12.84 -0.61 -9.15
C ARG A 71 12.77 -1.10 -7.72
N GLN A 72 11.59 -1.07 -7.13
CA GLN A 72 11.25 -1.66 -5.84
C GLN A 72 9.79 -2.13 -5.91
N ALA A 73 9.46 -3.22 -5.23
CA ALA A 73 8.09 -3.64 -4.97
C ALA A 73 7.79 -3.41 -3.49
N PRO A 74 7.09 -2.32 -3.12
CA PRO A 74 6.65 -2.13 -1.75
C PRO A 74 5.58 -3.15 -1.37
N ASP A 75 5.60 -3.65 -0.13
CA ASP A 75 4.56 -4.55 0.38
C ASP A 75 3.17 -3.92 0.31
N THR A 76 3.06 -2.61 0.57
CA THR A 76 1.88 -1.81 0.24
C THR A 76 2.30 -0.39 -0.11
N MET A 77 1.71 0.17 -1.15
CA MET A 77 1.92 1.57 -1.53
C MET A 77 0.62 2.30 -1.82
N VAL A 78 0.61 3.62 -1.57
CA VAL A 78 -0.51 4.52 -1.84
C VAL A 78 -0.05 5.69 -2.69
N ALA A 79 -0.71 5.92 -3.81
CA ALA A 79 -0.46 7.04 -4.71
C ALA A 79 -1.72 7.91 -4.83
N PHE A 80 -1.68 9.08 -4.17
CA PHE A 80 -2.72 10.09 -4.27
C PHE A 80 -2.62 10.85 -5.59
N GLY A 81 -3.78 11.24 -6.14
CA GLY A 81 -3.87 11.88 -7.44
C GLY A 81 -3.75 10.89 -8.61
N ARG A 82 -3.84 9.60 -8.33
CA ARG A 82 -3.84 8.55 -9.37
C ARG A 82 -5.12 7.75 -9.35
N PRO A 83 -5.77 7.56 -10.52
CA PRO A 83 -7.02 6.83 -10.59
C PRO A 83 -6.81 5.37 -10.18
N LYS A 84 -7.85 4.78 -9.56
CA LYS A 84 -7.91 3.33 -9.33
C LYS A 84 -7.86 2.57 -10.66
N GLY A 85 -7.50 1.30 -10.63
CA GLY A 85 -7.54 0.42 -11.79
C GLY A 85 -6.31 -0.48 -11.91
N TYR A 86 -6.37 -1.37 -12.90
CA TYR A 86 -5.31 -2.35 -13.13
C TYR A 86 -4.03 -1.70 -13.66
N ARG A 87 -2.90 -2.14 -13.10
CA ARG A 87 -1.54 -1.90 -13.61
C ARG A 87 -0.72 -3.17 -13.46
N GLY A 88 0.06 -3.52 -14.47
CA GLY A 88 1.06 -4.58 -14.37
C GLY A 88 2.24 -4.13 -13.51
N SER A 89 2.65 -2.86 -13.65
CA SER A 89 3.66 -2.20 -12.84
C SER A 89 3.37 -0.70 -12.73
N TYR A 90 3.90 -0.03 -11.72
CA TYR A 90 3.76 1.43 -11.53
C TYR A 90 4.96 2.13 -12.17
N MET A 91 4.80 2.57 -13.41
CA MET A 91 5.81 3.34 -14.15
C MET A 91 5.58 4.83 -13.89
N GLN A 92 6.34 5.44 -12.98
CA GLN A 92 6.08 6.79 -12.48
C GLN A 92 5.94 7.85 -13.59
N TRP A 93 6.74 7.77 -14.66
CA TRP A 93 6.63 8.70 -15.80
C TRP A 93 5.32 8.57 -16.59
N LYS A 94 4.61 7.43 -16.49
CA LYS A 94 3.26 7.24 -17.04
C LYS A 94 2.15 7.64 -16.07
N GLU A 95 2.52 7.99 -14.86
CA GLU A 95 1.65 8.38 -13.76
C GLU A 95 1.87 9.87 -13.40
N ASP A 96 2.05 10.74 -14.40
CA ASP A 96 2.31 12.18 -14.27
C ASP A 96 3.53 12.50 -13.38
N ASN A 97 4.51 11.62 -13.32
CA ASN A 97 5.66 11.65 -12.40
C ASN A 97 5.30 11.69 -10.91
N ILE A 98 4.09 11.25 -10.56
CA ILE A 98 3.67 11.14 -9.17
C ILE A 98 4.29 9.87 -8.57
N ALA A 99 5.12 10.02 -7.54
CA ALA A 99 5.61 8.91 -6.75
C ALA A 99 4.52 8.38 -5.81
N PRO A 100 4.54 7.11 -5.39
CA PRO A 100 3.78 6.69 -4.22
C PRO A 100 4.17 7.52 -3.00
N GLN A 101 3.19 8.17 -2.36
CA GLN A 101 3.47 9.04 -1.22
C GLN A 101 3.61 8.27 0.08
N VAL A 102 2.91 7.15 0.21
CA VAL A 102 3.00 6.32 1.42
C VAL A 102 3.38 4.90 1.04
N VAL A 103 4.31 4.33 1.80
CA VAL A 103 4.80 2.96 1.63
C VAL A 103 4.82 2.24 2.98
N PHE A 104 4.38 0.99 2.96
CA PHE A 104 4.52 0.05 4.07
C PHE A 104 5.40 -1.11 3.65
N GLU A 105 6.26 -1.54 4.58
CA GLU A 105 7.04 -2.78 4.50
C GLU A 105 6.75 -3.62 5.73
N ILE A 106 6.53 -4.91 5.52
CA ILE A 106 6.25 -5.88 6.58
C ILE A 106 7.43 -6.83 6.68
N LEU A 107 8.11 -6.83 7.79
CA LEU A 107 9.29 -7.66 7.95
C LEU A 107 8.95 -9.14 8.03
N SER A 108 9.76 -9.94 7.36
CA SER A 108 9.87 -11.38 7.55
C SER A 108 11.17 -11.72 8.32
N PRO A 109 11.27 -12.92 8.92
CA PRO A 109 12.51 -13.34 9.59
C PRO A 109 13.74 -13.38 8.68
N GLY A 110 13.55 -13.37 7.36
CA GLY A 110 14.62 -13.35 6.35
C GLY A 110 15.16 -11.96 6.04
N ASN A 111 14.46 -10.89 6.37
CA ASN A 111 14.87 -9.54 6.02
C ASN A 111 16.15 -9.12 6.75
N ARG A 112 17.07 -8.52 5.99
CA ARG A 112 18.33 -8.03 6.51
C ARG A 112 18.26 -6.51 6.74
N ARG A 113 18.86 -6.04 7.83
CA ARG A 113 18.94 -4.59 8.12
C ARG A 113 19.53 -3.78 6.96
N THR A 114 20.48 -4.37 6.23
CA THR A 114 21.10 -3.72 5.05
C THR A 114 20.13 -3.60 3.87
N GLU A 115 19.17 -4.49 3.75
CA GLU A 115 18.12 -4.44 2.74
C GLU A 115 17.13 -3.33 3.06
N MET A 116 16.64 -3.29 4.29
CA MET A 116 15.72 -2.24 4.73
C MET A 116 16.35 -0.84 4.63
N ALA A 117 17.65 -0.72 4.97
CA ALA A 117 18.37 0.54 4.75
C ALA A 117 18.43 0.95 3.27
N LYS A 118 18.59 -0.01 2.34
CA LYS A 118 18.54 0.28 0.90
C LYS A 118 17.15 0.70 0.44
N LYS A 119 16.09 0.06 0.96
CA LYS A 119 14.69 0.44 0.70
C LYS A 119 14.44 1.87 1.19
N LEU A 120 14.83 2.20 2.42
CA LEU A 120 14.70 3.56 2.97
C LEU A 120 15.37 4.61 2.08
N LEU A 121 16.63 4.37 1.67
CA LEU A 121 17.35 5.27 0.77
C LEU A 121 16.67 5.40 -0.60
N PHE A 122 16.12 4.31 -1.12
CA PHE A 122 15.37 4.33 -2.37
C PHE A 122 14.10 5.19 -2.22
N TYR A 123 13.31 4.96 -1.17
CA TYR A 123 12.07 5.70 -0.91
C TYR A 123 12.34 7.19 -0.66
N ALA A 124 13.38 7.50 0.11
CA ALA A 124 13.82 8.88 0.31
C ALA A 124 14.16 9.57 -1.02
N LYS A 125 14.95 8.89 -1.86
CA LYS A 125 15.41 9.44 -3.14
C LYS A 125 14.29 9.68 -4.14
N TYR A 126 13.27 8.81 -4.17
CA TYR A 126 12.26 8.83 -5.23
C TYR A 126 10.91 9.44 -4.81
N GLY A 127 10.85 10.10 -3.65
CA GLY A 127 9.75 11.00 -3.34
C GLY A 127 8.66 10.44 -2.44
N VAL A 128 8.88 9.29 -1.77
CA VAL A 128 7.97 8.81 -0.72
C VAL A 128 7.92 9.84 0.42
N GLU A 129 6.74 10.13 0.93
CA GLU A 129 6.52 11.11 1.99
C GLU A 129 6.38 10.49 3.38
N GLU A 130 5.80 9.29 3.44
CA GLU A 130 5.66 8.50 4.65
C GLU A 130 6.09 7.06 4.38
N TYR A 131 7.00 6.55 5.18
CA TYR A 131 7.47 5.18 5.11
C TYR A 131 7.31 4.51 6.46
N TYR A 132 6.63 3.37 6.49
CA TYR A 132 6.37 2.58 7.69
C TYR A 132 6.91 1.17 7.51
N GLU A 133 7.65 0.69 8.51
CA GLU A 133 8.24 -0.64 8.58
C GLU A 133 7.71 -1.35 9.83
N TYR A 134 6.99 -2.44 9.64
CA TYR A 134 6.42 -3.20 10.75
C TYR A 134 7.04 -4.59 10.87
N ASP A 135 7.53 -4.91 12.04
CA ASP A 135 7.99 -6.25 12.42
C ASP A 135 6.92 -6.93 13.29
N PRO A 136 6.14 -7.89 12.72
CA PRO A 136 5.10 -8.57 13.46
C PRO A 136 5.62 -9.59 14.49
N TYR A 137 6.89 -9.94 14.42
CA TYR A 137 7.51 -10.92 15.35
C TYR A 137 8.03 -10.26 16.61
N ASN A 138 8.51 -9.02 16.50
CA ASN A 138 8.99 -8.22 17.61
C ASN A 138 7.98 -7.16 18.06
N ILE A 139 6.85 -7.01 17.33
CA ILE A 139 5.80 -6.00 17.55
C ILE A 139 6.45 -4.60 17.56
N GLU A 140 7.29 -4.37 16.56
CA GLU A 140 8.01 -3.11 16.40
C GLU A 140 7.52 -2.39 15.15
N LEU A 141 7.15 -1.12 15.28
CA LEU A 141 6.81 -0.25 14.17
C LEU A 141 7.80 0.91 14.13
N ILE A 142 8.46 1.06 13.00
CA ILE A 142 9.34 2.19 12.71
C ILE A 142 8.68 3.03 11.61
N GLY A 143 8.77 4.33 11.69
CA GLY A 143 8.22 5.24 10.69
C GLY A 143 9.14 6.37 10.37
N PHE A 144 9.01 6.84 9.15
CA PHE A 144 9.75 7.98 8.64
C PHE A 144 8.78 8.92 7.93
N GLN A 145 8.99 10.22 8.12
CA GLN A 145 8.24 11.27 7.46
C GLN A 145 9.19 12.19 6.70
N ARG A 146 8.77 12.62 5.51
CA ARG A 146 9.57 13.52 4.70
C ARG A 146 9.67 14.92 5.33
N GLN A 147 10.92 15.33 5.53
CA GLN A 147 11.27 16.70 5.91
C GLN A 147 12.25 17.23 4.84
N GLY A 148 11.76 18.14 4.00
CA GLY A 148 12.54 18.60 2.85
C GLY A 148 12.87 17.47 1.86
N ASN A 149 14.15 17.16 1.71
CA ASN A 149 14.62 16.14 0.76
C ASN A 149 14.82 14.76 1.41
N ASP A 150 14.75 14.65 2.72
CA ASP A 150 15.07 13.44 3.46
C ASP A 150 13.85 12.82 4.14
N LEU A 151 13.93 11.54 4.46
CA LEU A 151 13.00 10.84 5.34
C LEU A 151 13.60 10.82 6.74
N GLU A 152 12.99 11.55 7.66
CA GLU A 152 13.41 11.61 9.06
C GLU A 152 12.59 10.65 9.91
N ALA A 153 13.24 10.00 10.87
CA ALA A 153 12.59 9.05 11.75
C ALA A 153 11.57 9.75 12.66
N ILE A 154 10.40 9.13 12.80
CA ILE A 154 9.36 9.56 13.75
C ILE A 154 9.74 9.01 15.14
N GLU A 155 9.80 9.85 16.16
CA GLU A 155 10.26 9.47 17.50
C GLU A 155 9.37 8.42 18.17
N SER A 156 8.06 8.52 17.99
CA SER A 156 7.08 7.55 18.54
C SER A 156 5.93 7.35 17.57
N LEU A 157 5.63 6.10 17.31
CA LEU A 157 4.50 5.71 16.47
C LEU A 157 3.29 5.24 17.27
N ASP A 158 3.43 5.01 18.55
CA ASP A 158 2.26 4.75 19.40
C ASP A 158 1.43 6.02 19.54
N GLY A 159 0.19 5.97 19.10
CA GLY A 159 -0.71 7.12 18.98
C GLY A 159 -0.47 8.02 17.77
N TRP A 160 0.56 7.77 16.95
CA TRP A 160 0.83 8.55 15.74
C TRP A 160 -0.32 8.49 14.74
N VAL A 161 -0.66 9.64 14.18
CA VAL A 161 -1.63 9.75 13.09
C VAL A 161 -0.89 10.09 11.81
N SER A 162 -1.02 9.23 10.80
CA SER A 162 -0.44 9.47 9.47
C SER A 162 -1.05 10.74 8.85
N PRO A 163 -0.24 11.75 8.52
CA PRO A 163 -0.72 12.97 7.86
C PRO A 163 -1.41 12.72 6.51
N ARG A 164 -0.95 11.72 5.75
CA ARG A 164 -1.51 11.40 4.45
C ARG A 164 -2.76 10.51 4.51
N LEU A 165 -2.74 9.52 5.39
CA LEU A 165 -3.79 8.49 5.44
C LEU A 165 -4.87 8.80 6.47
N ASN A 166 -4.56 9.68 7.44
CA ASN A 166 -5.40 9.97 8.61
C ASN A 166 -5.76 8.70 9.42
N ILE A 167 -4.93 7.66 9.34
CA ILE A 167 -5.01 6.46 10.17
C ILE A 167 -4.14 6.65 11.41
N ARG A 168 -4.52 6.01 12.53
CA ARG A 168 -3.77 6.07 13.80
C ARG A 168 -3.19 4.71 14.13
N PHE A 169 -1.94 4.69 14.54
CA PHE A 169 -1.27 3.49 15.02
C PHE A 169 -1.37 3.38 16.54
N GLU A 170 -1.50 2.16 17.03
CA GLU A 170 -1.49 1.81 18.44
C GLU A 170 -0.69 0.52 18.62
N LEU A 171 0.40 0.58 19.38
CA LEU A 171 1.22 -0.58 19.69
C LEU A 171 0.72 -1.20 21.00
N THR A 172 0.16 -2.41 20.91
CA THR A 172 -0.22 -3.18 22.07
C THR A 172 0.87 -4.21 22.41
N PRO A 173 0.87 -4.84 23.61
CA PRO A 173 1.82 -5.90 23.91
C PRO A 173 1.74 -7.11 22.95
N ASP A 174 0.61 -7.31 22.27
CA ASP A 174 0.35 -8.50 21.47
C ASP A 174 0.43 -8.23 19.95
N THR A 175 0.20 -6.98 19.51
CA THR A 175 0.13 -6.67 18.07
C THR A 175 0.06 -5.16 17.82
N LEU A 176 0.31 -4.78 16.57
CA LEU A 176 -0.05 -3.45 16.05
C LEU A 176 -1.57 -3.39 15.78
N VAL A 177 -2.22 -2.35 16.26
CA VAL A 177 -3.59 -2.00 15.92
C VAL A 177 -3.57 -0.72 15.09
N ILE A 178 -4.22 -0.74 13.93
CA ILE A 178 -4.37 0.44 13.07
C ILE A 178 -5.83 0.87 13.11
N HIS A 179 -6.06 2.15 13.39
CA HIS A 179 -7.40 2.73 13.45
C HIS A 179 -7.68 3.57 12.21
N ARG A 180 -8.88 3.45 11.67
CA ARG A 180 -9.40 4.30 10.60
C ARG A 180 -9.70 5.70 11.13
N PRO A 181 -9.95 6.68 10.24
CA PRO A 181 -10.36 8.03 10.65
C PRO A 181 -11.62 8.08 11.51
N ASP A 182 -12.53 7.12 11.36
CA ASP A 182 -13.76 6.99 12.15
C ASP A 182 -13.56 6.33 13.53
N GLY A 183 -12.31 5.93 13.85
CA GLY A 183 -11.93 5.26 15.08
C GLY A 183 -12.11 3.74 15.06
N SER A 184 -12.74 3.16 14.04
CA SER A 184 -12.80 1.71 13.87
C SER A 184 -11.42 1.14 13.54
N ARG A 185 -11.12 -0.09 13.96
CA ARG A 185 -9.83 -0.72 13.67
C ARG A 185 -9.80 -1.36 12.29
N PHE A 186 -8.61 -1.52 11.74
CA PHE A 186 -8.38 -2.40 10.60
C PHE A 186 -8.72 -3.83 10.98
N LEU A 187 -9.40 -4.52 10.08
CA LEU A 187 -9.86 -5.89 10.27
C LEU A 187 -9.30 -6.77 9.17
N THR A 188 -8.98 -8.00 9.51
CA THR A 188 -8.80 -9.04 8.52
C THR A 188 -10.11 -9.32 7.79
N TYR A 189 -10.02 -9.91 6.59
CA TYR A 189 -11.21 -10.30 5.84
C TYR A 189 -12.17 -11.20 6.63
N VAL A 190 -11.60 -12.11 7.45
CA VAL A 190 -12.38 -13.01 8.30
C VAL A 190 -13.12 -12.24 9.40
N GLU A 191 -12.45 -11.32 10.09
CA GLU A 191 -13.06 -10.49 11.13
C GLU A 191 -14.18 -9.59 10.54
N LEU A 192 -13.94 -9.02 9.36
CA LEU A 192 -14.94 -8.23 8.64
C LEU A 192 -16.19 -9.06 8.30
N GLY A 193 -15.98 -10.28 7.79
CA GLY A 193 -17.07 -11.23 7.53
C GLY A 193 -17.86 -11.61 8.78
N GLN A 194 -17.18 -11.81 9.91
CA GLN A 194 -17.84 -12.09 11.19
C GLN A 194 -18.66 -10.89 11.68
N GLN A 195 -18.13 -9.67 11.59
CA GLN A 195 -18.87 -8.46 11.94
C GLN A 195 -20.12 -8.28 11.07
N LEU A 196 -20.00 -8.50 9.75
CA LEU A 196 -21.13 -8.43 8.85
C LEU A 196 -22.22 -9.43 9.22
N ASN A 197 -21.88 -10.69 9.48
CA ASN A 197 -22.81 -11.72 9.88
C ASN A 197 -23.52 -11.37 11.22
N GLN A 198 -22.77 -10.84 12.18
CA GLN A 198 -23.32 -10.38 13.45
C GLN A 198 -24.32 -9.23 13.24
N ALA A 199 -23.94 -8.20 12.47
CA ALA A 199 -24.79 -7.07 12.19
C ALA A 199 -26.08 -7.50 11.45
N GLN A 200 -26.00 -8.44 10.52
CA GLN A 200 -27.17 -9.01 9.84
C GLN A 200 -28.09 -9.74 10.82
N ALA A 201 -27.53 -10.55 11.72
CA ALA A 201 -28.33 -11.26 12.72
C ALA A 201 -29.03 -10.28 13.70
N GLU A 202 -28.35 -9.21 14.10
CA GLU A 202 -28.94 -8.15 14.93
C GLU A 202 -30.05 -7.40 14.18
N ASN A 203 -29.85 -7.05 12.92
CA ASN A 203 -30.87 -6.43 12.08
C ASN A 203 -32.13 -7.29 11.94
N VAL A 204 -31.97 -8.60 11.75
CA VAL A 204 -33.13 -9.53 11.71
C VAL A 204 -33.90 -9.51 13.03
N LYS A 205 -33.19 -9.54 14.18
CA LYS A 205 -33.84 -9.47 15.51
C LYS A 205 -34.57 -8.13 15.72
N LEU A 206 -33.94 -7.01 15.33
CA LEU A 206 -34.55 -5.70 15.45
C LEU A 206 -35.80 -5.58 14.55
N ALA A 207 -35.71 -6.05 13.30
CA ALA A 207 -36.85 -6.06 12.38
C ALA A 207 -38.01 -6.91 12.91
N ALA A 208 -37.73 -8.08 13.50
CA ALA A 208 -38.75 -8.89 14.15
C ALA A 208 -39.43 -8.13 15.32
N LYS A 209 -38.62 -7.47 16.15
CA LYS A 209 -39.12 -6.68 17.28
C LYS A 209 -40.00 -5.49 16.86
N LEU A 210 -39.59 -4.81 15.79
CA LEU A 210 -40.41 -3.71 15.22
C LEU A 210 -41.77 -4.23 14.73
N ARG A 211 -41.79 -5.39 14.04
CA ARG A 211 -43.07 -6.01 13.60
C ARG A 211 -43.96 -6.41 14.76
N GLU A 212 -43.40 -6.95 15.85
CA GLU A 212 -44.17 -7.23 17.08
C GLU A 212 -44.81 -5.96 17.67
N LEU A 213 -44.18 -4.80 17.50
CA LEU A 213 -44.71 -3.50 17.93
C LEU A 213 -45.64 -2.83 16.89
N GLY A 214 -45.97 -3.52 15.80
CA GLY A 214 -46.82 -3.01 14.74
C GLY A 214 -46.17 -2.00 13.78
N ILE A 215 -44.83 -1.93 13.81
CA ILE A 215 -44.05 -1.05 12.94
C ILE A 215 -43.47 -1.87 11.79
N ASP A 216 -43.68 -1.46 10.54
CA ASP A 216 -43.07 -2.09 9.38
C ASP A 216 -41.61 -1.58 9.20
N PRO A 217 -40.59 -2.44 9.35
CA PRO A 217 -39.21 -2.03 9.20
C PRO A 217 -38.86 -1.52 7.79
N SER A 218 -39.63 -1.88 6.76
CA SER A 218 -39.38 -1.45 5.38
C SER A 218 -39.76 0.02 5.10
N THR A 219 -40.43 0.65 6.05
CA THR A 219 -40.89 2.05 5.95
C THR A 219 -40.01 3.03 6.73
N LEU A 220 -38.94 2.53 7.35
CA LEU A 220 -37.95 3.32 8.09
C LEU A 220 -36.70 3.56 7.23
#